data_87ed2cd2109b9579cb335c5d30b40ef5
#
_entry.id   87ed2cd2109b9579cb335c5d30b40ef5
#
_cell.length_a   1.000
_cell.length_b   1.000
_cell.length_c   1.000
_cell.angle_alpha   90.00
_cell.angle_beta   90.00
_cell.angle_gamma   90.00
#
_symmetry.space_group_name_H-M   'P 1'
#
loop_
_entity.id
_entity.type
_entity.pdbx_description
1 polymer ?
#
loop_
_entity_poly.entity_id
_entity_poly.type
_entity_poly.pdbx_seq_one_letter_code
_entity_poly.pdbx_strand_id
1 'polypeptide(L)' 'MRLSALIPHRHRWQDIIIERRGAIAPNGRSYLSTYISAHCGGCGEIIHRVYYRDISDQQARRWLG' A
#
# COMPACT_ATOMS: atom_id res chain seq x y z
N MET A 1 -1.74 -2.96 27.79
CA MET A 1 -1.34 -1.93 26.81
C MET A 1 0.09 -2.16 26.39
N ARG A 2 0.33 -2.23 25.10
CA ARG A 2 1.69 -2.42 24.60
C ARG A 2 2.42 -1.09 24.56
N LEU A 3 3.57 -1.02 25.21
CA LEU A 3 4.38 0.19 25.20
C LEU A 3 4.81 0.56 23.78
N SER A 4 5.08 -0.45 22.94
CA SER A 4 5.47 -0.21 21.55
C SER A 4 4.43 0.56 20.76
N ALA A 5 3.14 0.48 21.12
CA ALA A 5 2.09 1.23 20.45
C ALA A 5 2.12 2.72 20.77
N LEU A 6 2.80 3.10 21.87
CA LEU A 6 2.92 4.49 22.31
C LEU A 6 4.21 5.13 21.85
N ILE A 7 5.17 4.35 21.38
CA ILE A 7 6.48 4.83 20.95
C ILE A 7 6.44 5.06 19.45
N PRO A 8 6.59 6.31 18.99
CA PRO A 8 6.68 6.56 17.55
C PRO A 8 7.88 5.83 16.96
N HIS A 9 7.66 5.17 15.84
CA HIS A 9 8.74 4.53 15.12
C HIS A 9 8.49 4.61 13.63
N ARG A 10 9.55 4.49 12.84
CA ARG A 10 9.42 4.36 11.41
C ARG A 10 9.08 2.92 11.06
N HIS A 11 8.01 2.74 10.32
CA HIS A 11 7.67 1.43 9.82
C HIS A 11 8.67 1.00 8.77
N ARG A 12 9.14 -0.23 8.90
CA ARG A 12 9.96 -0.87 7.87
C ARG A 12 9.05 -1.76 7.05
N TRP A 13 8.54 -1.21 5.99
CA TRP A 13 7.63 -1.95 5.14
C TRP A 13 8.38 -3.03 4.37
N GLN A 14 7.99 -4.28 4.58
CA GLN A 14 8.57 -5.46 3.97
C GLN A 14 7.52 -6.20 3.18
N ASP A 15 7.97 -7.09 2.28
CA ASP A 15 7.10 -7.90 1.43
C ASP A 15 6.09 -7.02 0.70
N ILE A 16 6.58 -5.93 0.13
CA ILE A 16 5.75 -4.98 -0.58
C ILE A 16 5.23 -5.64 -1.85
N ILE A 17 3.91 -5.76 -1.95
CA ILE A 17 3.25 -6.32 -3.11
C ILE A 17 2.50 -5.20 -3.81
N ILE A 18 2.79 -5.02 -5.09
CA ILE A 18 2.15 -4.00 -5.91
C ILE A 18 1.50 -4.71 -7.09
N GLU A 19 0.17 -4.67 -7.14
CA GLU A 19 -0.60 -5.29 -8.21
C GLU A 19 -1.39 -4.22 -8.95
N ARG A 20 -1.44 -4.34 -10.27
CA ARG A 20 -2.26 -3.48 -11.12
C ARG A 20 -3.36 -4.31 -11.71
N ARG A 21 -4.60 -3.84 -11.57
CA ARG A 21 -5.77 -4.53 -12.08
C ARG A 21 -6.59 -3.60 -12.95
N GLY A 22 -7.00 -4.09 -14.11
CA GLY A 22 -7.95 -3.39 -14.95
C GLY A 22 -9.35 -3.51 -14.39
N ALA A 23 -10.13 -2.44 -14.53
CA ALA A 23 -11.52 -2.41 -14.13
C ALA A 23 -12.31 -1.56 -15.11
N ILE A 24 -13.63 -1.77 -15.13
CA ILE A 24 -14.54 -1.01 -15.98
C ILE A 24 -15.49 -0.23 -15.08
N ALA A 25 -15.48 1.09 -15.25
CA ALA A 25 -16.38 1.96 -14.51
C ALA A 25 -17.82 1.82 -15.01
N PRO A 26 -18.83 2.25 -14.22
CA PRO A 26 -20.24 2.19 -14.66
C PRO A 26 -20.52 2.95 -15.96
N ASN A 27 -19.69 3.95 -16.28
CA ASN A 27 -19.83 4.69 -17.54
C ASN A 27 -19.21 3.97 -18.74
N GLY A 28 -18.70 2.74 -18.58
CA GLY A 28 -18.10 1.96 -19.63
C GLY A 28 -16.62 2.25 -19.89
N ARG A 29 -16.03 3.18 -19.20
CA ARG A 29 -14.60 3.49 -19.35
C ARG A 29 -13.76 2.51 -18.55
N SER A 30 -12.65 2.06 -19.16
CA SER A 30 -11.68 1.23 -18.45
C SER A 30 -10.71 2.11 -17.67
N TYR A 31 -10.26 1.61 -16.53
CA TYR A 31 -9.26 2.29 -15.71
C TYR A 31 -8.36 1.26 -15.03
N LEU A 32 -7.21 1.70 -14.57
CA LEU A 32 -6.29 0.86 -13.79
C LEU A 32 -6.42 1.20 -12.32
N SER A 33 -6.42 0.16 -11.51
CA SER A 33 -6.33 0.28 -10.05
C SER A 33 -5.01 -0.32 -9.59
N THR A 34 -4.35 0.35 -8.67
CA THR A 34 -3.11 -0.14 -8.08
C THR A 34 -3.38 -0.55 -6.64
N TYR A 35 -3.08 -1.81 -6.33
CA TYR A 35 -3.23 -2.38 -4.98
C TYR A 35 -1.85 -2.52 -4.38
N ILE A 36 -1.66 -1.93 -3.21
CA ILE A 36 -0.38 -1.98 -2.51
C ILE A 36 -0.62 -2.61 -1.16
N SER A 37 0.16 -3.62 -0.83
CA SER A 37 0.16 -4.23 0.50
C SER A 37 1.59 -4.40 0.98
N ALA A 38 1.78 -4.30 2.28
CA ALA A 38 3.08 -4.46 2.91
C ALA A 38 2.89 -4.74 4.39
N HIS A 39 3.94 -5.22 5.06
CA HIS A 39 3.90 -5.36 6.51
C HIS A 39 5.13 -4.71 7.12
N CYS A 40 4.99 -4.24 8.34
CA CYS A 40 6.11 -3.66 9.08
C CYS A 40 6.90 -4.75 9.79
N GLY A 41 8.19 -4.86 9.49
CA GLY A 41 9.06 -5.85 10.12
C GLY A 41 9.32 -5.57 11.59
N GLY A 42 9.04 -4.35 12.06
CA GLY A 42 9.24 -3.99 13.46
C GLY A 42 8.06 -4.26 14.37
N CYS A 43 6.82 -4.02 13.88
CA CYS A 43 5.62 -4.16 14.72
C CYS A 43 4.60 -5.16 14.17
N GLY A 44 4.81 -5.70 12.98
CA GLY A 44 3.90 -6.66 12.37
C GLY A 44 2.63 -6.05 11.80
N GLU A 45 2.51 -4.74 11.75
CA GLU A 45 1.34 -4.09 11.18
C GLU A 45 1.26 -4.33 9.68
N ILE A 46 0.05 -4.57 9.19
CA ILE A 46 -0.20 -4.81 7.78
C ILE A 46 -0.96 -3.62 7.22
N ILE A 47 -0.52 -3.15 6.06
CA ILE A 47 -1.16 -2.03 5.39
C ILE A 47 -1.68 -2.49 4.02
N HIS A 48 -2.87 -2.01 3.66
CA HIS A 48 -3.45 -2.18 2.34
C HIS A 48 -3.87 -0.82 1.82
N ARG A 49 -3.45 -0.52 0.59
CA ARG A 49 -3.82 0.72 -0.08
C ARG A 49 -4.37 0.40 -1.46
N VAL A 50 -5.38 1.14 -1.85
CA VAL A 50 -5.97 1.02 -3.18
C VAL A 50 -6.02 2.42 -3.80
N TYR A 51 -5.45 2.53 -4.99
CA TYR A 51 -5.46 3.77 -5.74
C TYR A 51 -6.12 3.51 -7.10
N TYR A 52 -7.10 4.33 -7.44
CA TYR A 52 -7.84 4.17 -8.69
C TYR A 52 -7.11 4.86 -9.84
N ARG A 53 -5.82 4.58 -9.97
CA ARG A 53 -4.98 5.08 -11.04
C ARG A 53 -3.72 4.22 -11.10
N ASP A 54 -2.95 4.37 -12.19
CA ASP A 54 -1.67 3.70 -12.34
C ASP A 54 -0.61 4.45 -11.52
N ILE A 55 0.00 3.75 -10.59
CA ILE A 55 1.05 4.31 -9.73
C ILE A 55 2.31 3.50 -9.96
N SER A 56 3.43 4.21 -10.22
CA SER A 56 4.71 3.56 -10.42
C SER A 56 5.19 2.90 -9.13
N ASP A 57 6.00 1.86 -9.27
CA ASP A 57 6.57 1.15 -8.12
C ASP A 57 7.40 2.09 -7.25
N GLN A 58 8.15 2.98 -7.88
CA GLN A 58 8.96 3.96 -7.17
C GLN A 58 8.10 4.89 -6.32
N GLN A 59 7.00 5.38 -6.87
CA GLN A 59 6.09 6.25 -6.14
C GLN A 59 5.40 5.51 -5.00
N ALA A 60 4.98 4.27 -5.23
CA ALA A 60 4.35 3.45 -4.22
C ALA A 60 5.30 3.23 -3.03
N ARG A 61 6.56 2.91 -3.30
CA ARG A 61 7.55 2.70 -2.25
C ARG A 61 7.84 3.98 -1.49
N ARG A 62 7.84 5.12 -2.16
CA ARG A 62 8.04 6.43 -1.53
C ARG A 62 6.92 6.75 -0.55
N TRP A 63 5.69 6.41 -0.92
CA TRP A 63 4.53 6.68 -0.07
C TRP A 63 4.50 5.78 1.17
N LEU A 64 5.06 4.59 1.09
CA LEU A 64 5.17 3.69 2.23
C LEU A 64 6.32 4.07 3.15
N GLY A 65 7.35 4.61 2.60
CA GLY A 65 8.56 4.91 3.33
C GLY A 65 8.72 6.31 3.74
#